data_92d72a9d3f45d7579312be75947da804
#
_entry.id   92d72a9d3f45d7579312be75947da804
#
_cell.length_a   1.000
_cell.length_b   1.000
_cell.length_c   1.000
_cell.angle_alpha   90.00
_cell.angle_beta   90.00
_cell.angle_gamma   90.00
#
_symmetry.space_group_name_H-M   'P 1'
#
loop_
_entity.id
_entity.type
_entity.pdbx_description
1 polymer ?
#
loop_
_entity_poly.entity_id
_entity_poly.type
_entity_poly.pdbx_seq_one_letter_code
_entity_poly.pdbx_strand_id
1 'polypeptide(L)'
;MDKKKWILEQHSNTNHMYDTYLPYEFHLRMVRSVGEQFKHLLVDEEYFTGDVIVNPSTQVSTRHACMLACWGHDLIEDTRVSYNDVKEHLGQEAADIIYALTNEKGKNRKERANDKYYEGIRNTKGTVFVKLCDRIANVQYSKMTGSRMFEMYKKENDMFVVQLGWDRKESHPYGEMFRYLNNLFNN
;
A
#
# COMPACT_ATOMS: atom_id res chain seq x y z
N MET A 1 12.64 12.20 15.17
CA MET A 1 11.45 11.51 15.72
C MET A 1 11.31 10.16 15.07
N ASP A 2 10.93 9.12 15.80
CA ASP A 2 10.67 7.79 15.22
C ASP A 2 9.44 7.86 14.30
N LYS A 3 9.66 7.66 13.00
CA LYS A 3 8.62 7.77 11.96
C LYS A 3 7.45 6.81 12.20
N LYS A 4 7.75 5.57 12.63
CA LYS A 4 6.72 4.58 12.97
C LYS A 4 5.87 5.05 14.14
N LYS A 5 6.52 5.55 15.22
CA LYS A 5 5.81 6.05 16.39
C LYS A 5 4.87 7.19 16.02
N TRP A 6 5.34 8.13 15.19
CA TRP A 6 4.51 9.22 14.69
C TRP A 6 3.28 8.72 13.93
N ILE A 7 3.42 7.76 13.01
CA ILE A 7 2.30 7.17 12.26
C ILE A 7 1.26 6.58 13.21
N LEU A 8 1.71 5.76 14.17
CA LEU A 8 0.81 5.09 15.11
C LEU A 8 0.06 6.08 16.01
N GLU A 9 0.70 7.15 16.43
CA GLU A 9 0.08 8.22 17.20
C GLU A 9 -1.05 8.92 16.42
N GLN A 10 -0.91 9.14 15.08
CA GLN A 10 -1.97 9.78 14.30
C GLN A 10 -3.24 8.91 14.27
N HIS A 11 -3.13 7.60 14.05
CA HIS A 11 -4.27 6.68 14.09
C HIS A 11 -4.87 6.55 15.49
N SER A 12 -4.04 6.48 16.52
CA SER A 12 -4.49 6.44 17.92
C SER A 12 -5.27 7.70 18.32
N ASN A 13 -4.83 8.88 17.86
CA ASN A 13 -5.48 10.15 18.13
C ASN A 13 -6.89 10.29 17.53
N THR A 14 -7.24 9.45 16.56
CA THR A 14 -8.56 9.40 15.92
C THR A 14 -9.43 8.24 16.44
N ASN A 15 -8.92 7.47 17.41
CA ASN A 15 -9.57 6.22 17.87
C ASN A 15 -9.89 5.26 16.71
N HIS A 16 -9.07 5.27 15.68
CA HIS A 16 -9.28 4.43 14.50
C HIS A 16 -9.06 2.96 14.87
N MET A 17 -10.08 2.14 14.63
CA MET A 17 -10.07 0.72 14.92
C MET A 17 -10.08 -0.10 13.64
N TYR A 18 -9.40 -1.25 13.67
CA TYR A 18 -9.49 -2.25 12.63
C TYR A 18 -10.43 -3.36 13.06
N ASP A 19 -11.35 -3.76 12.17
CA ASP A 19 -12.50 -4.55 12.58
C ASP A 19 -13.24 -3.86 13.77
N THR A 20 -13.93 -4.53 14.62
CA THR A 20 -14.67 -3.86 15.71
C THR A 20 -13.83 -3.62 16.97
N TYR A 21 -12.73 -4.39 17.14
CA TYR A 21 -12.07 -4.51 18.45
C TYR A 21 -10.57 -4.28 18.43
N LEU A 22 -9.95 -4.25 17.26
CA LEU A 22 -8.49 -4.19 17.18
C LEU A 22 -8.00 -2.76 16.98
N PRO A 23 -6.96 -2.32 17.67
CA PRO A 23 -6.28 -1.07 17.33
C PRO A 23 -5.84 -1.08 15.87
N TYR A 24 -5.94 0.05 15.17
CA TYR A 24 -5.57 0.11 13.74
C TYR A 24 -4.11 -0.28 13.47
N GLU A 25 -3.24 -0.10 14.46
CA GLU A 25 -1.86 -0.60 14.42
C GLU A 25 -1.78 -2.08 14.02
N PHE A 26 -2.76 -2.91 14.39
CA PHE A 26 -2.79 -4.31 14.02
C PHE A 26 -2.81 -4.49 12.49
N HIS A 27 -3.66 -3.74 11.78
CA HIS A 27 -3.71 -3.74 10.33
C HIS A 27 -2.39 -3.25 9.72
N LEU A 28 -1.87 -2.14 10.20
CA LEU A 28 -0.60 -1.58 9.71
C LEU A 28 0.57 -2.56 9.86
N ARG A 29 0.60 -3.33 10.95
CA ARG A 29 1.58 -4.40 11.15
C ARG A 29 1.42 -5.53 10.14
N MET A 30 0.19 -5.94 9.82
CA MET A 30 -0.06 -6.95 8.79
C MET A 30 0.41 -6.47 7.42
N VAL A 31 0.06 -5.25 7.02
CA VAL A 31 0.48 -4.67 5.73
C VAL A 31 2.00 -4.59 5.65
N ARG A 32 2.65 -4.14 6.73
CA ARG A 32 4.11 -4.08 6.82
C ARG A 32 4.76 -5.47 6.76
N SER A 33 4.14 -6.48 7.37
CA SER A 33 4.63 -7.86 7.34
C SER A 33 4.58 -8.45 5.92
N VAL A 34 3.50 -8.19 5.18
CA VAL A 34 3.41 -8.55 3.76
C VAL A 34 4.48 -7.80 2.95
N GLY A 35 4.70 -6.52 3.22
CA GLY A 35 5.78 -5.75 2.60
C GLY A 35 7.15 -6.37 2.83
N GLU A 36 7.45 -6.84 4.06
CA GLU A 36 8.71 -7.54 4.35
C GLU A 36 8.84 -8.87 3.59
N GLN A 37 7.74 -9.62 3.45
CA GLN A 37 7.73 -10.89 2.70
C GLN A 37 8.13 -10.67 1.23
N PHE A 38 7.68 -9.60 0.61
CA PHE A 38 7.86 -9.32 -0.82
C PHE A 38 8.87 -8.20 -1.12
N LYS A 39 9.61 -7.70 -0.13
CA LYS A 39 10.55 -6.58 -0.31
C LYS A 39 11.65 -6.85 -1.36
N HIS A 40 11.93 -8.10 -1.67
CA HIS A 40 12.90 -8.50 -2.69
C HIS A 40 12.46 -8.08 -4.11
N LEU A 41 11.16 -7.82 -4.32
CA LEU A 41 10.62 -7.31 -5.58
C LEU A 41 10.83 -5.79 -5.76
N LEU A 42 11.22 -5.08 -4.70
CA LEU A 42 11.57 -3.67 -4.76
C LEU A 42 13.05 -3.54 -5.11
N VAL A 43 13.33 -3.44 -6.40
CA VAL A 43 14.69 -3.22 -6.91
C VAL A 43 14.96 -1.72 -6.87
N ASP A 44 15.99 -1.31 -6.15
CA ASP A 44 16.52 0.05 -6.24
C ASP A 44 17.29 0.14 -7.57
N GLU A 45 16.76 0.92 -8.53
CA GLU A 45 17.32 1.07 -9.89
C GLU A 45 18.70 1.79 -9.93
N GLU A 46 19.33 2.03 -8.79
CA GLU A 46 20.60 2.78 -8.69
C GLU A 46 21.81 2.09 -9.32
N TYR A 47 21.70 0.88 -9.88
CA TYR A 47 22.84 0.13 -10.41
C TYR A 47 22.97 0.08 -11.94
N PHE A 48 22.11 0.76 -12.72
CA PHE A 48 22.11 0.61 -14.18
C PHE A 48 22.00 1.90 -15.01
N THR A 49 22.57 3.02 -14.56
CA THR A 49 22.88 4.10 -15.50
C THR A 49 24.35 4.42 -15.43
N GLY A 50 25.11 3.93 -16.41
CA GLY A 50 26.46 4.38 -16.65
C GLY A 50 26.47 5.92 -16.72
N ASP A 51 27.46 6.54 -16.09
CA ASP A 51 27.88 7.93 -16.22
C ASP A 51 27.13 9.03 -15.43
N VAL A 52 26.19 8.74 -14.54
CA VAL A 52 25.71 9.76 -13.59
C VAL A 52 25.98 9.31 -12.17
N ILE A 53 26.98 9.93 -11.53
CA ILE A 53 27.19 9.83 -10.07
C ILE A 53 26.03 10.55 -9.40
N VAL A 54 24.96 9.83 -9.09
CA VAL A 54 23.88 10.34 -8.24
C VAL A 54 24.38 10.23 -6.81
N ASN A 55 24.40 11.35 -6.10
CA ASN A 55 24.88 11.44 -4.73
C ASN A 55 24.02 10.55 -3.82
N PRO A 56 24.52 9.43 -3.24
CA PRO A 56 23.74 8.46 -2.48
C PRO A 56 23.08 9.03 -1.21
N SER A 57 23.46 10.26 -0.83
CA SER A 57 23.02 10.87 0.43
C SER A 57 21.68 11.62 0.36
N THR A 58 21.05 11.75 -0.81
CA THR A 58 19.83 12.57 -0.99
C THR A 58 18.62 11.85 -1.54
N GLN A 59 18.76 10.62 -2.05
CA GLN A 59 17.62 9.81 -2.48
C GLN A 59 17.28 8.75 -1.42
N VAL A 60 16.10 8.89 -0.84
CA VAL A 60 15.48 7.80 -0.07
C VAL A 60 15.15 6.70 -1.08
N SER A 61 15.70 5.50 -0.89
CA SER A 61 15.46 4.38 -1.80
C SER A 61 13.95 4.10 -1.92
N THR A 62 13.46 3.81 -3.12
CA THR A 62 12.05 3.45 -3.36
C THR A 62 11.59 2.35 -2.41
N ARG A 63 12.48 1.40 -2.10
CA ARG A 63 12.23 0.37 -1.08
C ARG A 63 11.91 0.97 0.28
N HIS A 64 12.71 1.93 0.75
CA HIS A 64 12.48 2.57 2.05
C HIS A 64 11.15 3.34 2.06
N ALA A 65 10.84 4.08 1.00
CA ALA A 65 9.57 4.81 0.87
C ALA A 65 8.36 3.87 0.86
N CYS A 66 8.40 2.76 0.10
CA CYS A 66 7.36 1.73 0.11
C CYS A 66 7.16 1.12 1.50
N MET A 67 8.27 0.84 2.19
CA MET A 67 8.20 0.24 3.53
C MET A 67 7.67 1.21 4.59
N LEU A 68 7.90 2.51 4.45
CA LEU A 68 7.23 3.54 5.26
C LEU A 68 5.75 3.67 4.88
N ALA A 69 5.44 3.65 3.58
CA ALA A 69 4.06 3.71 3.10
C ALA A 69 3.22 2.49 3.53
N CYS A 70 3.81 1.31 3.69
CA CYS A 70 3.11 0.17 4.31
C CYS A 70 2.63 0.46 5.74
N TRP A 71 3.35 1.29 6.50
CA TRP A 71 2.90 1.77 7.80
C TRP A 71 1.88 2.90 7.69
N GLY A 72 2.01 3.79 6.71
CA GLY A 72 1.29 5.05 6.64
C GLY A 72 0.24 5.16 5.54
N HIS A 73 -0.11 4.07 4.83
CA HIS A 73 -0.92 4.12 3.62
C HIS A 73 -2.30 4.77 3.81
N ASP A 74 -2.87 4.67 5.00
CA ASP A 74 -4.19 5.23 5.34
C ASP A 74 -4.12 6.55 6.13
N LEU A 75 -2.93 7.13 6.34
CA LEU A 75 -2.77 8.36 7.15
C LEU A 75 -3.64 9.51 6.65
N ILE A 76 -3.61 9.81 5.36
CA ILE A 76 -4.37 10.93 4.78
C ILE A 76 -5.87 10.62 4.71
N GLU A 77 -6.24 9.34 4.50
CA GLU A 77 -7.64 8.94 4.39
C GLU A 77 -8.33 8.92 5.74
N ASP A 78 -7.69 8.38 6.77
CA ASP A 78 -8.32 7.99 8.02
C ASP A 78 -7.91 8.81 9.24
N THR A 79 -6.99 9.76 9.08
CA THR A 79 -6.55 10.62 10.16
C THR A 79 -6.75 12.11 9.83
N ARG A 80 -6.16 12.99 10.64
CA ARG A 80 -6.27 14.45 10.45
C ARG A 80 -5.04 15.03 9.73
N VAL A 81 -4.08 14.20 9.34
CA VAL A 81 -2.86 14.68 8.71
C VAL A 81 -3.08 14.95 7.23
N SER A 82 -2.44 16.00 6.74
CA SER A 82 -2.41 16.36 5.35
C SER A 82 -1.22 15.72 4.61
N TYR A 83 -1.22 15.81 3.28
CA TYR A 83 -0.06 15.46 2.46
C TYR A 83 1.22 16.17 2.92
N ASN A 84 1.14 17.45 3.29
CA ASN A 84 2.31 18.22 3.73
C ASN A 84 2.87 17.71 5.05
N ASP A 85 2.02 17.30 5.99
CA ASP A 85 2.45 16.71 7.25
C ASP A 85 3.16 15.37 7.00
N VAL A 86 2.61 14.53 6.11
CA VAL A 86 3.24 13.26 5.72
C VAL A 86 4.60 13.50 5.07
N LYS A 87 4.68 14.47 4.14
CA LYS A 87 5.93 14.84 3.47
C LYS A 87 6.99 15.33 4.46
N GLU A 88 6.61 16.16 5.42
CA GLU A 88 7.53 16.67 6.45
C GLU A 88 8.10 15.53 7.30
N HIS A 89 7.26 14.58 7.71
CA HIS A 89 7.64 13.54 8.66
C HIS A 89 8.25 12.30 8.00
N LEU A 90 7.76 11.89 6.82
CA LEU A 90 8.16 10.65 6.16
C LEU A 90 9.05 10.86 4.93
N GLY A 91 9.02 12.04 4.34
CA GLY A 91 9.73 12.39 3.10
C GLY A 91 8.81 12.37 1.88
N GLN A 92 9.28 13.03 0.79
CA GLN A 92 8.52 13.26 -0.44
C GLN A 92 7.99 11.96 -1.06
N GLU A 93 8.86 10.99 -1.30
CA GLU A 93 8.47 9.74 -1.99
C GLU A 93 7.42 8.93 -1.21
N ALA A 94 7.57 8.84 0.12
CA ALA A 94 6.56 8.17 0.94
C ALA A 94 5.22 8.93 0.93
N ALA A 95 5.25 10.27 0.93
CA ALA A 95 4.06 11.10 0.86
C ALA A 95 3.34 10.95 -0.49
N ASP A 96 4.08 10.88 -1.60
CA ASP A 96 3.50 10.68 -2.93
C ASP A 96 2.80 9.32 -3.04
N ILE A 97 3.42 8.25 -2.52
CA ILE A 97 2.82 6.92 -2.47
C ILE A 97 1.54 6.93 -1.61
N ILE A 98 1.60 7.49 -0.41
CA ILE A 98 0.46 7.54 0.52
C ILE A 98 -0.68 8.37 -0.07
N TYR A 99 -0.37 9.49 -0.71
CA TYR A 99 -1.38 10.33 -1.38
C TYR A 99 -2.06 9.60 -2.53
N ALA A 100 -1.30 8.90 -3.37
CA ALA A 100 -1.86 8.12 -4.48
C ALA A 100 -2.72 6.93 -4.01
N LEU A 101 -2.53 6.46 -2.77
CA LEU A 101 -3.34 5.42 -2.14
C LEU A 101 -4.63 5.96 -1.50
N THR A 102 -4.72 7.28 -1.28
CA THR A 102 -5.89 7.91 -0.70
C THR A 102 -7.04 7.89 -1.69
N ASN A 103 -8.17 7.33 -1.29
CA ASN A 103 -9.35 7.20 -2.14
C ASN A 103 -9.92 8.57 -2.56
N GLU A 104 -10.50 8.62 -3.75
CA GLU A 104 -11.30 9.78 -4.20
C GLU A 104 -12.57 9.94 -3.33
N LYS A 105 -13.16 11.13 -3.35
CA LYS A 105 -14.44 11.38 -2.69
C LYS A 105 -15.57 10.68 -3.45
N GLY A 106 -16.45 10.01 -2.73
CA GLY A 106 -17.58 9.31 -3.35
C GLY A 106 -18.53 8.72 -2.31
N LYS A 107 -19.79 8.47 -2.71
CA LYS A 107 -20.86 7.95 -1.86
C LYS A 107 -20.69 6.47 -1.52
N ASN A 108 -19.98 5.75 -2.38
CA ASN A 108 -19.78 4.31 -2.23
C ASN A 108 -18.35 3.92 -2.66
N ARG A 109 -17.97 2.68 -2.40
CA ARG A 109 -16.64 2.14 -2.68
C ARG A 109 -16.24 2.26 -4.15
N LYS A 110 -17.18 2.01 -5.09
CA LYS A 110 -16.92 2.07 -6.52
C LYS A 110 -16.63 3.50 -7.00
N GLU A 111 -17.35 4.48 -6.48
CA GLU A 111 -17.10 5.89 -6.80
C GLU A 111 -15.76 6.37 -6.25
N ARG A 112 -15.35 5.89 -5.07
CA ARG A 112 -14.09 6.26 -4.43
C ARG A 112 -12.89 5.60 -5.10
N ALA A 113 -13.01 4.32 -5.49
CA ALA A 113 -11.97 3.56 -6.18
C ALA A 113 -12.24 3.54 -7.70
N ASN A 114 -12.30 4.72 -8.31
CA ASN A 114 -12.59 4.93 -9.73
C ASN A 114 -11.32 4.84 -10.61
N ASP A 115 -11.47 5.01 -11.92
CA ASP A 115 -10.35 4.90 -12.88
C ASP A 115 -9.23 5.91 -12.60
N LYS A 116 -9.56 7.14 -12.19
CA LYS A 116 -8.57 8.17 -11.83
C LYS A 116 -7.72 7.75 -10.63
N TYR A 117 -8.36 7.15 -9.62
CA TYR A 117 -7.66 6.59 -8.46
C TYR A 117 -6.66 5.50 -8.87
N TYR A 118 -7.08 4.53 -9.67
CA TYR A 118 -6.19 3.48 -10.13
C TYR A 118 -5.11 3.97 -11.10
N GLU A 119 -5.40 4.99 -11.91
CA GLU A 119 -4.40 5.66 -12.73
C GLU A 119 -3.32 6.32 -11.88
N GLY A 120 -3.70 7.02 -10.81
CA GLY A 120 -2.76 7.58 -9.82
C GLY A 120 -1.86 6.51 -9.20
N ILE A 121 -2.42 5.36 -8.84
CA ILE A 121 -1.67 4.23 -8.30
C ILE A 121 -0.65 3.71 -9.33
N ARG A 122 -1.04 3.50 -10.58
CA ARG A 122 -0.14 2.98 -11.62
C ARG A 122 0.98 3.96 -11.98
N ASN A 123 0.69 5.25 -11.93
CA ASN A 123 1.63 6.30 -12.34
C ASN A 123 2.60 6.72 -11.22
N THR A 124 2.34 6.33 -9.97
CA THR A 124 3.23 6.63 -8.84
C THR A 124 4.09 5.41 -8.51
N LYS A 125 5.41 5.56 -8.63
CA LYS A 125 6.38 4.46 -8.41
C LYS A 125 6.20 3.84 -7.01
N GLY A 126 6.14 2.51 -6.93
CA GLY A 126 6.01 1.77 -5.67
C GLY A 126 4.58 1.65 -5.13
N THR A 127 3.61 2.43 -5.62
CA THR A 127 2.25 2.46 -5.07
C THR A 127 1.49 1.15 -5.32
N VAL A 128 1.67 0.51 -6.48
CA VAL A 128 1.09 -0.82 -6.76
C VAL A 128 1.56 -1.85 -5.74
N PHE A 129 2.84 -1.83 -5.36
CA PHE A 129 3.37 -2.71 -4.33
C PHE A 129 2.65 -2.53 -3.00
N VAL A 130 2.52 -1.29 -2.52
CA VAL A 130 1.87 -0.99 -1.23
C VAL A 130 0.39 -1.34 -1.28
N LYS A 131 -0.30 -1.07 -2.41
CA LYS A 131 -1.71 -1.45 -2.60
C LYS A 131 -1.92 -2.96 -2.58
N LEU A 132 -0.99 -3.73 -3.12
CA LEU A 132 -1.00 -5.18 -3.02
C LEU A 132 -0.75 -5.65 -1.58
N CYS A 133 0.18 -5.03 -0.84
CA CYS A 133 0.42 -5.35 0.56
C CYS A 133 -0.86 -5.17 1.41
N ASP A 134 -1.55 -4.04 1.25
CA ASP A 134 -2.84 -3.78 1.90
C ASP A 134 -3.89 -4.84 1.53
N ARG A 135 -4.10 -5.10 0.23
CA ARG A 135 -5.09 -6.08 -0.22
C ARG A 135 -4.79 -7.49 0.30
N ILE A 136 -3.54 -7.94 0.24
CA ILE A 136 -3.12 -9.26 0.73
C ILE A 136 -3.38 -9.36 2.23
N ALA A 137 -2.99 -8.37 3.02
CA ALA A 137 -3.20 -8.34 4.47
C ALA A 137 -4.69 -8.45 4.82
N ASN A 138 -5.54 -7.66 4.15
CA ASN A 138 -6.99 -7.68 4.33
C ASN A 138 -7.61 -9.04 3.95
N VAL A 139 -7.17 -9.66 2.86
CA VAL A 139 -7.65 -10.99 2.42
C VAL A 139 -7.22 -12.07 3.40
N GLN A 140 -5.96 -12.07 3.84
CA GLN A 140 -5.46 -13.02 4.84
C GLN A 140 -6.26 -12.93 6.14
N TYR A 141 -6.47 -11.72 6.65
CA TYR A 141 -7.26 -11.51 7.86
C TYR A 141 -8.71 -12.00 7.70
N SER A 142 -9.38 -11.58 6.63
CA SER A 142 -10.77 -11.95 6.40
C SER A 142 -10.97 -13.46 6.20
N LYS A 143 -9.99 -14.13 5.58
CA LYS A 143 -9.97 -15.58 5.45
C LYS A 143 -9.80 -16.28 6.82
N MET A 144 -8.84 -15.81 7.60
CA MET A 144 -8.54 -16.37 8.93
C MET A 144 -9.73 -16.24 9.91
N THR A 145 -10.44 -15.11 9.84
CA THR A 145 -11.57 -14.82 10.75
C THR A 145 -12.91 -15.28 10.23
N GLY A 146 -12.99 -15.83 9.01
CA GLY A 146 -14.27 -16.20 8.39
C GLY A 146 -15.15 -14.99 8.07
N SER A 147 -14.57 -13.80 7.93
CA SER A 147 -15.34 -12.58 7.66
C SER A 147 -15.99 -12.61 6.27
N ARG A 148 -17.23 -12.07 6.18
CA ARG A 148 -17.92 -11.85 4.90
C ARG A 148 -17.13 -11.02 3.90
N MET A 149 -16.14 -10.26 4.37
CA MET A 149 -15.25 -9.46 3.53
C MET A 149 -14.41 -10.34 2.60
N PHE A 150 -14.11 -11.58 2.98
CA PHE A 150 -13.39 -12.51 2.11
C PHE A 150 -14.11 -12.74 0.78
N GLU A 151 -15.41 -13.03 0.84
CA GLU A 151 -16.22 -13.25 -0.38
C GLU A 151 -16.35 -11.98 -1.22
N MET A 152 -16.40 -10.82 -0.58
CA MET A 152 -16.39 -9.54 -1.30
C MET A 152 -15.07 -9.33 -2.03
N TYR A 153 -13.92 -9.51 -1.37
CA TYR A 153 -12.61 -9.40 -2.00
C TYR A 153 -12.42 -10.41 -3.15
N LYS A 154 -12.93 -11.63 -2.97
CA LYS A 154 -12.90 -12.66 -4.02
C LYS A 154 -13.66 -12.22 -5.27
N LYS A 155 -14.87 -11.67 -5.11
CA LYS A 155 -15.69 -11.16 -6.23
C LYS A 155 -15.05 -9.97 -6.94
N GLU A 156 -14.34 -9.11 -6.21
CA GLU A 156 -13.68 -7.93 -6.76
C GLU A 156 -12.33 -8.25 -7.43
N ASN A 157 -11.73 -9.42 -7.15
CA ASN A 157 -10.32 -9.67 -7.40
C ASN A 157 -9.93 -9.54 -8.88
N ASP A 158 -10.72 -10.08 -9.80
CA ASP A 158 -10.40 -10.00 -11.24
C ASP A 158 -10.34 -8.55 -11.73
N MET A 159 -11.29 -7.71 -11.30
CA MET A 159 -11.28 -6.29 -11.63
C MET A 159 -10.12 -5.55 -10.95
N PHE A 160 -9.86 -5.86 -9.68
CA PHE A 160 -8.81 -5.23 -8.90
C PHE A 160 -7.41 -5.45 -9.53
N VAL A 161 -7.10 -6.67 -9.94
CA VAL A 161 -5.77 -6.96 -10.53
C VAL A 161 -5.60 -6.31 -11.89
N VAL A 162 -6.65 -6.26 -12.70
CA VAL A 162 -6.65 -5.55 -14.00
C VAL A 162 -6.47 -4.04 -13.80
N GLN A 163 -7.16 -3.46 -12.85
CA GLN A 163 -7.04 -2.03 -12.51
C GLN A 163 -5.62 -1.66 -12.04
N LEU A 164 -4.89 -2.58 -11.40
CA LEU A 164 -3.48 -2.39 -11.05
C LEU A 164 -2.50 -2.65 -12.19
N GLY A 165 -2.98 -2.97 -13.39
CA GLY A 165 -2.17 -3.16 -14.59
C GLY A 165 -1.66 -4.58 -14.80
N TRP A 166 -2.19 -5.58 -14.07
CA TRP A 166 -1.77 -6.96 -14.27
C TRP A 166 -2.63 -7.67 -15.32
N ASP A 167 -2.00 -7.98 -16.44
CA ASP A 167 -2.60 -8.72 -17.56
C ASP A 167 -2.38 -10.25 -17.49
N ARG A 168 -1.95 -10.75 -16.33
CA ARG A 168 -1.58 -12.15 -16.05
C ARG A 168 -0.31 -12.63 -16.75
N LYS A 169 0.46 -11.72 -17.38
CA LYS A 169 1.78 -12.05 -17.91
C LYS A 169 2.83 -12.05 -16.80
N GLU A 170 3.87 -12.86 -16.99
CA GLU A 170 4.94 -13.01 -15.98
C GLU A 170 5.84 -11.78 -15.84
N SER A 171 5.84 -10.89 -16.84
CA SER A 171 6.73 -9.73 -16.91
C SER A 171 6.39 -8.57 -15.94
N HIS A 172 5.27 -8.64 -15.21
CA HIS A 172 4.93 -7.57 -14.29
C HIS A 172 5.87 -7.60 -13.07
N PRO A 173 6.46 -6.46 -12.62
CA PRO A 173 7.42 -6.42 -11.50
C PRO A 173 6.89 -7.09 -10.22
N TYR A 174 5.58 -7.00 -9.98
CA TYR A 174 4.89 -7.59 -8.82
C TYR A 174 4.06 -8.82 -9.16
N GLY A 175 4.38 -9.53 -10.24
CA GLY A 175 3.67 -10.74 -10.69
C GLY A 175 3.58 -11.83 -9.61
N GLU A 176 4.61 -11.97 -8.78
CA GLU A 176 4.62 -12.89 -7.63
C GLU A 176 3.53 -12.54 -6.60
N MET A 177 3.35 -11.26 -6.27
CA MET A 177 2.31 -10.81 -5.33
C MET A 177 0.90 -11.03 -5.88
N PHE A 178 0.68 -10.79 -7.17
CA PHE A 178 -0.61 -11.06 -7.81
C PHE A 178 -0.96 -12.56 -7.80
N ARG A 179 0.01 -13.42 -8.10
CA ARG A 179 -0.18 -14.88 -8.00
C ARG A 179 -0.46 -15.31 -6.56
N TYR A 180 0.28 -14.76 -5.61
CA TYR A 180 0.04 -15.03 -4.19
C TYR A 180 -1.38 -14.63 -3.76
N LEU A 181 -1.82 -13.42 -4.11
CA LEU A 181 -3.18 -12.95 -3.83
C LEU A 181 -4.25 -13.89 -4.43
N ASN A 182 -4.10 -14.29 -5.69
CA ASN A 182 -5.04 -15.21 -6.34
C ASN A 182 -5.09 -16.57 -5.65
N ASN A 183 -3.95 -17.09 -5.18
CA ASN A 183 -3.88 -18.36 -4.47
C ASN A 183 -4.61 -18.33 -3.12
N LEU A 184 -4.69 -17.16 -2.46
CA LEU A 184 -5.46 -17.02 -1.22
C LEU A 184 -6.96 -17.31 -1.40
N PHE A 185 -7.50 -17.10 -2.61
CA PHE A 185 -8.92 -17.35 -2.93
C PHE A 185 -9.20 -18.77 -3.43
N ASN A 186 -8.18 -19.54 -3.79
CA ASN A 186 -8.32 -20.87 -4.38
C ASN A 186 -8.01 -22.02 -3.40
N ASN A 187 -7.42 -21.70 -2.26
CA ASN A 187 -7.13 -22.61 -1.14
C ASN A 187 -8.05 -22.28 0.04
#